data_067318f60179441c60c2813d9c6345b2
#
_entry.id   067318f60179441c60c2813d9c6345b2
#
_cell.length_a   1.000
_cell.length_b   1.000
_cell.length_c   1.000
_cell.angle_alpha   90.00
_cell.angle_beta   90.00
_cell.angle_gamma   90.00
#
_symmetry.space_group_name_H-M   'P 1'
#
loop_
_entity.id
_entity.type
_entity.pdbx_description
1 polymer ?
#
loop_
_entity_poly.entity_id
_entity_poly.type
_entity_poly.pdbx_seq_one_letter_code
_entity_poly.pdbx_strand_id
1 'polypeptide(L)'
;MKKLLFVFAGLAFALTAAAQEFRITHGPYLCDMSQDGVTVVWTTNRPALSWVEASPADSLAPAPPPRHYQTVAGRKLAGRTLHAVRVRGLQPGTDYRYRIFSQEVQSWPDVNNVTYGKTVGADASRRRAYGFRTFPAAGSGCSFLVLNDIHGKADVLTRLCKRVDFSELGFVAFNGDMSSSVESGEQLFKDYLDA
;
A
#
# COMPACT_ATOMS: atom_id res chain seq x y z
N MET A 1 -69.74 -16.30 -18.44
CA MET A 1 -68.74 -16.48 -17.36
C MET A 1 -67.37 -16.50 -18.02
N LYS A 2 -66.65 -15.35 -17.99
CA LYS A 2 -65.32 -15.20 -18.60
C LYS A 2 -64.25 -15.43 -17.51
N LYS A 3 -63.39 -16.46 -17.67
CA LYS A 3 -62.31 -16.75 -16.79
C LYS A 3 -61.11 -15.83 -17.20
N LEU A 4 -60.71 -14.92 -16.29
CA LEU A 4 -59.56 -14.05 -16.45
C LEU A 4 -58.32 -14.82 -16.00
N LEU A 5 -57.40 -15.10 -16.94
CA LEU A 5 -56.11 -15.77 -16.68
C LEU A 5 -55.08 -14.68 -16.37
N PHE A 6 -54.66 -14.56 -15.10
CA PHE A 6 -53.55 -13.70 -14.72
C PHE A 6 -52.20 -14.42 -14.98
N VAL A 7 -51.47 -13.92 -15.97
CA VAL A 7 -50.07 -14.34 -16.19
C VAL A 7 -49.18 -13.45 -15.33
N PHE A 8 -48.59 -14.00 -14.27
CA PHE A 8 -47.52 -13.35 -13.50
C PHE A 8 -46.22 -13.51 -14.28
N ALA A 9 -45.79 -12.49 -14.98
CA ALA A 9 -44.46 -12.39 -15.53
C ALA A 9 -43.50 -11.97 -14.39
N GLY A 10 -42.84 -12.97 -13.76
CA GLY A 10 -41.79 -12.73 -12.80
C GLY A 10 -40.54 -12.20 -13.50
N LEU A 11 -40.30 -10.90 -13.38
CA LEU A 11 -39.07 -10.27 -13.83
C LEU A 11 -37.93 -10.63 -12.82
N ALA A 12 -37.18 -11.70 -13.10
CA ALA A 12 -35.96 -12.02 -12.37
C ALA A 12 -34.89 -11.00 -12.73
N PHE A 13 -34.73 -9.95 -11.90
CA PHE A 13 -33.55 -9.10 -11.92
C PHE A 13 -32.36 -9.94 -11.44
N ALA A 14 -31.59 -10.49 -12.37
CA ALA A 14 -30.28 -11.02 -12.08
C ALA A 14 -29.38 -9.81 -11.76
N LEU A 15 -29.20 -9.49 -10.46
CA LEU A 15 -28.12 -8.65 -9.99
C LEU A 15 -26.80 -9.36 -10.29
N THR A 16 -26.22 -9.08 -11.45
CA THR A 16 -24.82 -9.39 -11.70
C THR A 16 -24.02 -8.47 -10.77
N ALA A 17 -23.64 -8.99 -9.60
CA ALA A 17 -22.58 -8.37 -8.80
C ALA A 17 -21.35 -8.33 -9.69
N ALA A 18 -21.07 -7.19 -10.32
CA ALA A 18 -19.84 -7.00 -11.06
C ALA A 18 -18.70 -7.22 -10.05
N ALA A 19 -17.98 -8.33 -10.20
CA ALA A 19 -16.86 -8.64 -9.32
C ALA A 19 -15.90 -7.47 -9.38
N GLN A 20 -15.70 -6.77 -8.25
CA GLN A 20 -14.87 -5.60 -8.17
C GLN A 20 -13.48 -5.93 -8.73
N GLU A 21 -12.99 -5.12 -9.68
CA GLU A 21 -11.68 -5.36 -10.31
C GLU A 21 -10.56 -5.41 -9.27
N PHE A 22 -9.57 -6.32 -9.47
CA PHE A 22 -8.40 -6.41 -8.60
C PHE A 22 -7.59 -5.11 -8.66
N ARG A 23 -7.31 -4.52 -7.48
CA ARG A 23 -6.61 -3.24 -7.37
C ARG A 23 -5.89 -3.09 -6.03
N ILE A 24 -4.93 -2.18 -5.99
CA ILE A 24 -4.37 -1.61 -4.78
C ILE A 24 -5.41 -0.65 -4.20
N THR A 25 -5.67 -0.73 -2.89
CA THR A 25 -6.69 0.06 -2.19
C THR A 25 -6.12 1.25 -1.44
N HIS A 26 -5.02 1.07 -0.70
CA HIS A 26 -4.38 2.09 0.11
C HIS A 26 -2.86 2.02 0.02
N GLY A 27 -2.19 3.14 0.26
CA GLY A 27 -0.73 3.26 0.21
C GLY A 27 -0.20 3.56 -1.20
N PRO A 28 1.12 3.46 -1.40
CA PRO A 28 2.12 2.91 -0.48
C PRO A 28 2.51 3.88 0.64
N TYR A 29 2.74 3.33 1.84
CA TYR A 29 3.30 4.03 2.99
C TYR A 29 4.74 3.55 3.23
N LEU A 30 5.61 4.47 3.66
CA LEU A 30 6.99 4.15 4.03
C LEU A 30 7.10 4.07 5.55
N CYS A 31 7.52 2.91 6.06
CA CYS A 31 7.68 2.66 7.47
C CYS A 31 9.10 2.14 7.76
N ASP A 32 9.54 2.23 9.02
CA ASP A 32 10.79 1.64 9.48
C ASP A 32 11.98 1.98 8.56
N MET A 33 12.11 3.27 8.24
CA MET A 33 13.24 3.79 7.47
C MET A 33 14.53 3.64 8.26
N SER A 34 15.59 3.18 7.59
CA SER A 34 16.93 3.07 8.15
C SER A 34 18.00 3.58 7.18
N GLN A 35 19.26 3.46 7.53
CA GLN A 35 20.37 3.79 6.64
C GLN A 35 20.48 2.85 5.44
N ASP A 36 20.01 1.60 5.58
CA ASP A 36 20.18 0.52 4.62
C ASP A 36 18.89 -0.11 4.14
N GLY A 37 17.72 0.47 4.52
CA GLY A 37 16.44 -0.11 4.12
C GLY A 37 15.22 0.68 4.51
N VAL A 38 14.09 0.22 3.99
CA VAL A 38 12.75 0.77 4.25
C VAL A 38 11.71 -0.35 4.14
N THR A 39 10.63 -0.28 4.90
CA THR A 39 9.47 -1.13 4.73
C THR A 39 8.39 -0.37 3.97
N VAL A 40 7.96 -0.92 2.84
CA VAL A 40 6.87 -0.37 2.03
C VAL A 40 5.60 -1.14 2.34
N VAL A 41 4.54 -0.42 2.73
CA VAL A 41 3.26 -1.01 3.17
C VAL A 41 2.13 -0.53 2.26
N TRP A 42 1.26 -1.46 1.82
CA TRP A 42 0.05 -1.15 1.06
C TRP A 42 -1.00 -2.24 1.22
N THR A 43 -2.20 -1.99 0.72
CA THR A 43 -3.28 -2.98 0.73
C THR A 43 -3.82 -3.24 -0.67
N THR A 44 -4.44 -4.42 -0.82
CA THR A 44 -5.18 -4.83 -2.02
C THR A 44 -6.58 -5.31 -1.63
N ASN A 45 -7.54 -5.20 -2.54
CA ASN A 45 -8.91 -5.67 -2.30
C ASN A 45 -9.08 -7.19 -2.34
N ARG A 46 -8.06 -7.94 -2.77
CA ARG A 46 -8.01 -9.41 -2.78
C ARG A 46 -6.62 -9.91 -2.45
N PRO A 47 -6.48 -11.18 -2.02
CA PRO A 47 -5.18 -11.79 -1.74
C PRO A 47 -4.22 -11.71 -2.92
N ALA A 48 -2.94 -11.41 -2.64
CA ALA A 48 -1.94 -11.25 -3.69
C ALA A 48 -0.55 -11.75 -3.28
N LEU A 49 0.29 -12.05 -4.28
CA LEU A 49 1.74 -12.07 -4.19
C LEU A 49 2.26 -10.68 -4.58
N SER A 50 3.00 -10.05 -3.67
CA SER A 50 3.37 -8.64 -3.82
C SER A 50 4.87 -8.43 -3.71
N TRP A 51 5.39 -7.40 -4.42
CA TRP A 51 6.80 -7.04 -4.40
C TRP A 51 7.03 -5.55 -4.62
N VAL A 52 8.22 -5.11 -4.24
CA VAL A 52 8.74 -3.77 -4.50
C VAL A 52 9.92 -3.88 -5.46
N GLU A 53 9.99 -3.01 -6.44
CA GLU A 53 11.16 -2.75 -7.27
C GLU A 53 11.73 -1.40 -6.87
N ALA A 54 13.02 -1.34 -6.51
CA ALA A 54 13.69 -0.11 -6.08
C ALA A 54 15.06 0.03 -6.75
N SER A 55 15.43 1.27 -7.09
CA SER A 55 16.74 1.61 -7.64
C SER A 55 17.15 3.02 -7.21
N PRO A 56 18.46 3.34 -7.16
CA PRO A 56 18.92 4.71 -6.98
C PRO A 56 18.28 5.65 -8.00
N ALA A 57 17.93 6.86 -7.59
CA ALA A 57 17.17 7.80 -8.41
C ALA A 57 17.93 8.28 -9.66
N ASP A 58 19.26 8.27 -9.60
CA ASP A 58 20.19 8.64 -10.65
C ASP A 58 20.66 7.46 -11.51
N SER A 59 20.19 6.23 -11.19
CA SER A 59 20.60 5.03 -11.91
C SER A 59 20.08 5.05 -13.34
N LEU A 60 21.02 4.94 -14.29
CA LEU A 60 20.77 4.73 -15.71
C LEU A 60 20.84 3.23 -16.07
N ALA A 61 20.76 2.34 -15.07
CA ALA A 61 20.94 0.91 -15.27
C ALA A 61 19.94 0.35 -16.28
N PRO A 62 20.39 -0.33 -17.33
CA PRO A 62 19.53 -0.90 -18.38
C PRO A 62 18.74 -2.13 -17.89
N ALA A 63 19.13 -2.71 -16.75
CA ALA A 63 18.46 -3.88 -16.17
C ALA A 63 17.26 -3.46 -15.32
N PRO A 64 16.19 -4.27 -15.30
CA PRO A 64 15.08 -4.03 -14.38
C PRO A 64 15.56 -4.08 -12.94
N PRO A 65 15.03 -3.21 -12.04
CA PRO A 65 15.41 -3.20 -10.65
C PRO A 65 15.16 -4.55 -9.96
N PRO A 66 15.94 -4.89 -8.91
CA PRO A 66 15.71 -6.12 -8.16
C PRO A 66 14.33 -6.08 -7.49
N ARG A 67 13.69 -7.26 -7.43
CA ARG A 67 12.40 -7.45 -6.76
C ARG A 67 12.60 -7.86 -5.32
N HIS A 68 12.04 -7.08 -4.41
CA HIS A 68 12.00 -7.38 -2.99
C HIS A 68 10.63 -7.96 -2.65
N TYR A 69 10.60 -9.07 -1.91
CA TYR A 69 9.37 -9.77 -1.52
C TYR A 69 9.29 -9.84 0.00
N GLN A 70 8.08 -9.83 0.52
CA GLN A 70 7.86 -10.29 1.89
C GLN A 70 8.08 -11.80 1.95
N THR A 71 8.92 -12.26 2.88
CA THR A 71 9.23 -13.67 3.04
C THR A 71 8.96 -14.14 4.47
N VAL A 72 8.49 -15.38 4.60
CA VAL A 72 8.32 -16.05 5.88
C VAL A 72 8.96 -17.44 5.74
N ALA A 73 9.87 -17.77 6.65
CA ALA A 73 10.62 -19.03 6.62
C ALA A 73 11.27 -19.34 5.24
N GLY A 74 11.83 -18.31 4.61
CA GLY A 74 12.49 -18.42 3.30
C GLY A 74 11.55 -18.50 2.08
N ARG A 75 10.24 -18.50 2.30
CA ARG A 75 9.24 -18.54 1.21
C ARG A 75 8.62 -17.16 1.00
N LYS A 76 8.32 -16.81 -0.25
CA LYS A 76 7.57 -15.59 -0.59
C LYS A 76 6.16 -15.71 0.01
N LEU A 77 5.76 -14.68 0.76
CA LEU A 77 4.43 -14.62 1.34
C LEU A 77 3.44 -14.20 0.25
N ALA A 78 2.44 -15.05 0.02
CA ALA A 78 1.30 -14.79 -0.86
C ALA A 78 -0.01 -14.96 -0.10
N GLY A 79 -1.14 -14.62 -0.72
CA GLY A 79 -2.47 -14.86 -0.15
C GLY A 79 -2.86 -13.89 0.97
N ARG A 80 -2.24 -12.72 1.05
CA ARG A 80 -2.59 -11.63 1.98
C ARG A 80 -3.12 -10.43 1.21
N THR A 81 -3.91 -9.60 1.90
CA THR A 81 -4.39 -8.29 1.41
C THR A 81 -3.60 -7.12 1.97
N LEU A 82 -2.92 -7.31 3.11
CA LEU A 82 -1.95 -6.36 3.66
C LEU A 82 -0.54 -6.83 3.30
N HIS A 83 0.23 -5.96 2.68
CA HIS A 83 1.58 -6.21 2.21
C HIS A 83 2.55 -5.30 2.94
N ALA A 84 3.64 -5.87 3.50
CA ALA A 84 4.72 -5.14 4.15
C ALA A 84 6.05 -5.71 3.63
N VAL A 85 6.63 -5.05 2.66
CA VAL A 85 7.84 -5.54 1.98
C VAL A 85 9.04 -4.75 2.45
N ARG A 86 9.98 -5.42 3.12
CA ARG A 86 11.26 -4.82 3.51
C ARG A 86 12.22 -4.79 2.33
N VAL A 87 12.60 -3.60 1.89
CA VAL A 87 13.70 -3.35 0.97
C VAL A 87 14.98 -3.22 1.79
N ARG A 88 16.02 -3.96 1.44
CA ARG A 88 17.31 -4.02 2.17
C ARG A 88 18.48 -3.81 1.23
N GLY A 89 19.67 -3.56 1.80
CA GLY A 89 20.91 -3.41 1.04
C GLY A 89 21.01 -2.07 0.31
N LEU A 90 20.32 -1.07 0.84
CA LEU A 90 20.37 0.29 0.32
C LEU A 90 21.61 1.03 0.86
N GLN A 91 22.03 2.07 0.14
CA GLN A 91 23.14 2.93 0.56
C GLN A 91 22.61 4.06 1.46
N PRO A 92 23.33 4.45 2.53
CA PRO A 92 22.96 5.56 3.39
C PRO A 92 22.89 6.88 2.62
N GLY A 93 21.96 7.76 3.03
CA GLY A 93 21.81 9.12 2.51
C GLY A 93 21.54 9.21 1.01
N THR A 94 20.98 8.17 0.41
CA THR A 94 20.80 8.02 -1.03
C THR A 94 19.33 8.13 -1.42
N ASP A 95 19.06 8.84 -2.51
CA ASP A 95 17.72 8.95 -3.09
C ASP A 95 17.40 7.71 -3.93
N TYR A 96 16.23 7.15 -3.70
CA TYR A 96 15.71 5.98 -4.41
C TYR A 96 14.38 6.29 -5.09
N ARG A 97 14.16 5.63 -6.24
CA ARG A 97 12.84 5.50 -6.87
C ARG A 97 12.35 4.09 -6.65
N TYR A 98 11.03 3.93 -6.44
CA TYR A 98 10.45 2.60 -6.26
C TYR A 98 9.07 2.49 -6.92
N ARG A 99 8.65 1.24 -7.13
CA ARG A 99 7.33 0.85 -7.60
C ARG A 99 6.85 -0.34 -6.78
N ILE A 100 5.56 -0.41 -6.56
CA ILE A 100 4.91 -1.55 -5.91
C ILE A 100 4.08 -2.32 -6.93
N PHE A 101 4.03 -3.63 -6.77
CA PHE A 101 3.27 -4.53 -7.62
C PHE A 101 2.56 -5.57 -6.77
N SER A 102 1.38 -5.98 -7.22
CA SER A 102 0.61 -7.06 -6.63
C SER A 102 0.04 -7.93 -7.73
N GLN A 103 0.26 -9.24 -7.64
CA GLN A 103 -0.33 -10.25 -8.52
C GLN A 103 -1.41 -11.00 -7.74
N GLU A 104 -2.64 -10.93 -8.23
CA GLU A 104 -3.79 -11.57 -7.60
C GLU A 104 -3.55 -13.07 -7.40
N VAL A 105 -3.89 -13.59 -6.24
CA VAL A 105 -4.00 -15.03 -5.97
C VAL A 105 -5.47 -15.40 -6.09
N GLN A 106 -5.85 -16.04 -7.19
CA GLN A 106 -7.23 -16.42 -7.46
C GLN A 106 -7.63 -17.67 -6.71
N SER A 107 -6.74 -18.66 -6.62
CA SER A 107 -6.96 -19.85 -5.84
C SER A 107 -5.65 -20.43 -5.32
N TRP A 108 -5.73 -21.08 -4.16
CA TRP A 108 -4.60 -21.74 -3.51
C TRP A 108 -5.11 -22.99 -2.77
N PRO A 109 -5.49 -24.05 -3.52
CA PRO A 109 -6.04 -25.27 -2.93
C PRO A 109 -5.02 -26.04 -2.08
N ASP A 110 -3.72 -25.96 -2.43
CA ASP A 110 -2.62 -26.57 -1.68
C ASP A 110 -1.29 -25.85 -1.94
N VAL A 111 -0.22 -26.25 -1.23
CA VAL A 111 1.09 -25.59 -1.25
C VAL A 111 1.78 -25.56 -2.61
N ASN A 112 1.39 -26.42 -3.55
CA ASN A 112 2.01 -26.54 -4.87
C ASN A 112 1.14 -25.97 -6.00
N ASN A 113 -0.14 -25.72 -5.73
CA ASN A 113 -1.11 -25.31 -6.74
C ASN A 113 -1.64 -23.91 -6.44
N VAL A 114 -0.97 -22.89 -6.98
CA VAL A 114 -1.40 -21.49 -6.90
C VAL A 114 -1.80 -21.00 -8.29
N THR A 115 -3.04 -20.53 -8.41
CA THR A 115 -3.50 -19.85 -9.63
C THR A 115 -3.38 -18.36 -9.42
N TYR A 116 -2.56 -17.72 -10.27
CA TYR A 116 -2.38 -16.28 -10.28
C TYR A 116 -3.26 -15.63 -11.32
N GLY A 117 -3.80 -14.47 -10.99
CA GLY A 117 -4.57 -13.61 -11.87
C GLY A 117 -3.77 -12.41 -12.37
N LYS A 118 -4.48 -11.29 -12.52
CA LYS A 118 -3.94 -10.02 -13.01
C LYS A 118 -2.87 -9.47 -12.07
N THR A 119 -1.85 -8.83 -12.66
CA THR A 119 -0.88 -8.00 -11.93
C THR A 119 -1.30 -6.53 -12.03
N VAL A 120 -1.29 -5.85 -10.91
CA VAL A 120 -1.47 -4.40 -10.81
C VAL A 120 -0.24 -3.76 -10.18
N GLY A 121 0.06 -2.53 -10.59
CA GLY A 121 1.11 -1.71 -9.97
C GLY A 121 0.50 -0.37 -9.56
N ALA A 122 0.92 0.16 -8.42
CA ALA A 122 0.64 1.55 -8.16
C ALA A 122 1.49 2.37 -9.13
N ASP A 123 0.81 3.23 -9.84
CA ASP A 123 1.43 4.19 -10.72
C ASP A 123 1.92 3.70 -12.10
N ALA A 124 1.33 2.62 -12.62
CA ALA A 124 1.54 2.28 -14.05
C ALA A 124 1.11 3.41 -14.99
N SER A 125 0.23 4.32 -14.54
CA SER A 125 -0.29 5.46 -15.31
C SER A 125 0.36 6.80 -14.96
N ARG A 126 1.04 6.93 -13.82
CA ARG A 126 1.70 8.18 -13.44
C ARG A 126 3.11 8.25 -14.01
N ARG A 127 3.46 9.39 -14.59
CA ARG A 127 4.79 9.63 -15.18
C ARG A 127 5.92 9.71 -14.14
N ARG A 128 5.61 9.72 -12.85
CA ARG A 128 6.57 9.89 -11.76
C ARG A 128 6.54 8.71 -10.81
N ALA A 129 7.63 7.96 -10.71
CA ALA A 129 7.81 6.92 -9.69
C ALA A 129 7.78 7.53 -8.28
N TYR A 130 7.38 6.74 -7.29
CA TYR A 130 7.55 7.10 -5.89
C TYR A 130 9.03 7.22 -5.54
N GLY A 131 9.36 8.06 -4.56
CA GLY A 131 10.73 8.26 -4.11
C GLY A 131 10.84 8.29 -2.59
N PHE A 132 12.02 7.98 -2.11
CA PHE A 132 12.43 8.17 -0.71
C PHE A 132 13.96 8.38 -0.65
N ARG A 133 14.41 8.93 0.47
CA ARG A 133 15.82 9.04 0.80
C ARG A 133 16.10 8.23 2.06
N THR A 134 17.10 7.37 2.03
CA THR A 134 17.57 6.63 3.21
C THR A 134 18.18 7.56 4.24
N PHE A 135 18.16 7.18 5.53
CA PHE A 135 18.85 7.97 6.55
C PHE A 135 20.34 8.08 6.22
N PRO A 136 20.97 9.23 6.50
CA PRO A 136 22.40 9.40 6.30
C PRO A 136 23.19 8.50 7.25
N ALA A 137 24.50 8.37 7.00
CA ALA A 137 25.41 7.68 7.91
C ALA A 137 25.34 8.27 9.33
N ALA A 138 25.73 7.48 10.33
CA ALA A 138 25.72 7.91 11.73
C ALA A 138 26.48 9.23 11.95
N GLY A 139 25.99 10.05 12.88
CA GLY A 139 26.56 11.36 13.20
C GLY A 139 25.89 12.56 12.52
N SER A 140 24.97 12.34 11.60
CA SER A 140 24.13 13.40 11.03
C SER A 140 22.89 13.58 11.90
N GLY A 141 22.51 14.85 12.17
CA GLY A 141 21.23 15.18 12.78
C GLY A 141 20.08 14.83 11.84
N CYS A 142 18.89 14.67 12.40
CA CYS A 142 17.67 14.54 11.61
C CYS A 142 16.56 15.38 12.25
N SER A 143 15.74 16.03 11.42
CA SER A 143 14.50 16.67 11.86
C SER A 143 13.36 15.66 11.72
N PHE A 144 12.40 15.70 12.63
CA PHE A 144 11.22 14.86 12.57
C PHE A 144 9.99 15.59 13.10
N LEU A 145 8.81 15.14 12.67
CA LEU A 145 7.52 15.63 13.13
C LEU A 145 6.88 14.60 14.04
N VAL A 146 6.31 15.04 15.16
CA VAL A 146 5.48 14.20 16.03
C VAL A 146 4.06 14.72 16.00
N LEU A 147 3.11 13.85 15.74
CA LEU A 147 1.68 14.12 15.73
C LEU A 147 0.99 13.14 16.69
N ASN A 148 0.06 13.65 17.50
CA ASN A 148 -0.75 12.87 18.43
C ASN A 148 -2.11 13.54 18.64
N ASP A 149 -3.06 12.81 19.25
CA ASP A 149 -4.38 13.32 19.65
C ASP A 149 -5.21 13.92 18.49
N ILE A 150 -5.11 13.34 17.32
CA ILE A 150 -5.89 13.79 16.14
C ILE A 150 -7.35 13.34 16.23
N HIS A 151 -7.62 12.16 16.83
CA HIS A 151 -8.97 11.64 17.07
C HIS A 151 -9.86 11.58 15.80
N GLY A 152 -9.30 11.15 14.66
CA GLY A 152 -10.01 11.01 13.39
C GLY A 152 -10.39 12.34 12.73
N LYS A 153 -9.81 13.45 13.17
CA LYS A 153 -10.04 14.78 12.58
C LYS A 153 -9.09 14.99 11.39
N ALA A 154 -9.33 14.30 10.29
CA ALA A 154 -8.48 14.34 9.08
C ALA A 154 -8.28 15.77 8.54
N ASP A 155 -9.27 16.66 8.67
CA ASP A 155 -9.17 18.06 8.30
C ASP A 155 -8.15 18.83 9.15
N VAL A 156 -8.06 18.51 10.45
CA VAL A 156 -7.06 19.10 11.36
C VAL A 156 -5.68 18.62 10.96
N LEU A 157 -5.51 17.30 10.74
CA LEU A 157 -4.26 16.70 10.29
C LEU A 157 -3.78 17.36 8.99
N THR A 158 -4.65 17.47 8.00
CA THR A 158 -4.34 18.11 6.72
C THR A 158 -3.89 19.57 6.91
N ARG A 159 -4.55 20.34 7.80
CA ARG A 159 -4.14 21.74 8.09
C ARG A 159 -2.79 21.84 8.79
N LEU A 160 -2.48 20.92 9.69
CA LEU A 160 -1.17 20.86 10.35
C LEU A 160 -0.07 20.53 9.33
N CYS A 161 -0.30 19.49 8.51
CA CYS A 161 0.65 19.06 7.49
C CYS A 161 0.96 20.16 6.44
N LYS A 162 -0.01 20.99 6.07
CA LYS A 162 0.22 22.13 5.14
C LYS A 162 1.19 23.18 5.67
N ARG A 163 1.53 23.19 6.96
CA ARG A 163 2.46 24.15 7.58
C ARG A 163 3.88 23.60 7.72
N VAL A 164 4.10 22.37 7.28
CA VAL A 164 5.35 21.63 7.45
C VAL A 164 6.01 21.45 6.08
N ASP A 165 7.29 21.73 5.99
CA ASP A 165 8.09 21.34 4.84
C ASP A 165 8.59 19.91 5.04
N PHE A 166 7.93 18.96 4.40
CA PHE A 166 8.27 17.54 4.49
C PHE A 166 9.61 17.19 3.84
N SER A 167 10.17 18.06 2.98
CA SER A 167 11.47 17.80 2.37
C SER A 167 12.62 17.85 3.36
N GLU A 168 12.42 18.56 4.48
CA GLU A 168 13.40 18.73 5.56
C GLU A 168 13.27 17.63 6.65
N LEU A 169 12.28 16.76 6.56
CA LEU A 169 12.00 15.75 7.57
C LEU A 169 12.61 14.40 7.21
N GLY A 170 13.23 13.75 8.19
CA GLY A 170 13.63 12.35 8.13
C GLY A 170 12.44 11.40 8.28
N PHE A 171 11.50 11.72 9.18
CA PHE A 171 10.30 10.91 9.41
C PHE A 171 9.19 11.68 10.13
N VAL A 172 7.99 11.09 10.13
CA VAL A 172 6.86 11.51 10.96
C VAL A 172 6.53 10.40 11.94
N ALA A 173 6.35 10.74 13.21
CA ALA A 173 5.90 9.84 14.25
C ALA A 173 4.44 10.11 14.61
N PHE A 174 3.57 9.13 14.43
CA PHE A 174 2.22 9.14 14.99
C PHE A 174 2.27 8.55 16.41
N ASN A 175 2.17 9.42 17.42
CA ASN A 175 2.46 9.09 18.81
C ASN A 175 1.20 8.74 19.62
N GLY A 176 0.18 8.17 19.01
CA GLY A 176 -1.05 7.73 19.64
C GLY A 176 -2.24 8.64 19.38
N ASP A 177 -3.41 8.14 19.72
CA ASP A 177 -4.71 8.79 19.61
C ASP A 177 -5.01 9.44 18.24
N MET A 178 -4.52 8.82 17.18
CA MET A 178 -4.78 9.26 15.80
C MET A 178 -6.25 9.02 15.40
N SER A 179 -6.89 8.01 15.98
CA SER A 179 -8.33 7.71 15.81
C SER A 179 -9.00 7.60 17.17
N SER A 180 -10.25 8.04 17.31
CA SER A 180 -11.01 7.96 18.56
C SER A 180 -11.43 6.54 18.91
N SER A 181 -11.63 5.69 17.92
CA SER A 181 -11.92 4.26 18.04
C SER A 181 -11.44 3.55 16.79
N VAL A 182 -11.16 2.26 16.89
CA VAL A 182 -10.76 1.45 15.73
C VAL A 182 -11.73 0.28 15.60
N GLU A 183 -12.80 0.48 14.85
CA GLU A 183 -13.80 -0.55 14.56
C GLU A 183 -13.45 -1.36 13.31
N SER A 184 -12.66 -0.77 12.39
CA SER A 184 -12.21 -1.42 11.17
C SER A 184 -10.88 -0.86 10.68
N GLY A 185 -10.16 -1.62 9.86
CA GLY A 185 -8.96 -1.12 9.18
C GLY A 185 -9.24 0.06 8.24
N GLU A 186 -10.40 0.09 7.60
CA GLU A 186 -10.83 1.16 6.70
C GLU A 186 -10.91 2.52 7.42
N GLN A 187 -11.31 2.50 8.68
CA GLN A 187 -11.36 3.70 9.51
C GLN A 187 -9.97 4.32 9.71
N LEU A 188 -8.93 3.50 9.93
CA LEU A 188 -7.56 4.01 10.09
C LEU A 188 -7.06 4.73 8.85
N PHE A 189 -7.39 4.20 7.66
CA PHE A 189 -7.02 4.86 6.40
C PHE A 189 -7.72 6.21 6.27
N LYS A 190 -9.02 6.26 6.50
CA LYS A 190 -9.83 7.47 6.42
C LYS A 190 -9.42 8.52 7.46
N ASP A 191 -9.13 8.09 8.68
CA ASP A 191 -8.89 8.99 9.80
C ASP A 191 -7.52 9.69 9.70
N TYR A 192 -6.48 9.01 9.20
CA TYR A 192 -5.16 9.63 9.15
C TYR A 192 -4.19 9.09 8.09
N LEU A 193 -4.27 7.84 7.63
CA LEU A 193 -3.27 7.30 6.71
C LEU A 193 -3.41 7.82 5.28
N ASP A 194 -4.63 8.14 4.84
CA ASP A 194 -4.94 8.69 3.52
C ASP A 194 -5.36 10.17 3.58
N ALA A 195 -5.25 10.82 4.75
CA ALA A 195 -5.70 12.18 5.02
C ALA A 195 -4.81 13.29 4.38
#